data_128c3b642b6a6565b09528b019a45b2c
#
_entry.id   128c3b642b6a6565b09528b019a45b2c
#
_cell.length_a   1.000
_cell.length_b   1.000
_cell.length_c   1.000
_cell.angle_alpha   90.00
_cell.angle_beta   90.00
_cell.angle_gamma   90.00
#
_symmetry.space_group_name_H-M   'P 1'
#
loop_
_entity.id
_entity.type
_entity.pdbx_description
1 polymer ?
#
loop_
_entity_poly.entity_id
_entity_poly.type
_entity_poly.pdbx_seq_one_letter_code
_entity_poly.pdbx_strand_id
1 'polypeptide(L)'
;GCLSEPKPSPYPYDEHSRIYYCDDLPHPTREHEAFIEQGVKRLLDVLDISGGKALVLFTAKSDMEEVYSILSQMDLPYKVLMQQSGSSQDHVLNEFKENTNSVLLGTGAYWEGISIEGKSLSNVVIFRLPFPVPDPIIEYKSSIAKDPLMDVRVPEMVIKLKQGIGRLIRNFTDTGIVCIIDRRLRDEPPERYHDVTWASLPIKNKTRSLDELRNFYESLPSRHDDVER
;
A
#
# COMPACT_ATOMS: atom_id res chain seq x y z
N GLY A 1 -29.50 -13.29 -25.59
CA GLY A 1 -28.10 -13.00 -25.48
C GLY A 1 -27.59 -13.51 -24.15
N CYS A 2 -26.76 -14.55 -24.14
CA CYS A 2 -26.06 -15.02 -22.96
C CYS A 2 -25.09 -13.92 -22.52
N LEU A 3 -25.36 -13.33 -21.36
CA LEU A 3 -24.38 -12.57 -20.63
C LEU A 3 -23.30 -13.57 -20.17
N SER A 4 -22.14 -13.55 -20.80
CA SER A 4 -21.01 -14.33 -20.35
C SER A 4 -20.62 -13.81 -18.98
N GLU A 5 -20.67 -14.67 -17.98
CA GLU A 5 -20.10 -14.36 -16.66
C GLU A 5 -18.63 -13.95 -16.83
N PRO A 6 -18.16 -12.92 -16.11
CA PRO A 6 -16.77 -12.55 -16.19
C PRO A 6 -15.90 -13.75 -15.76
N LYS A 7 -14.95 -14.13 -16.58
CA LYS A 7 -14.01 -15.20 -16.24
C LYS A 7 -13.31 -14.83 -14.93
N PRO A 8 -13.23 -15.74 -13.93
CA PRO A 8 -12.51 -15.47 -12.70
C PRO A 8 -11.06 -15.13 -13.02
N SER A 9 -10.48 -14.20 -12.23
CA SER A 9 -9.06 -13.86 -12.35
C SER A 9 -8.22 -15.13 -12.23
N PRO A 10 -7.16 -15.31 -13.06
CA PRO A 10 -6.28 -16.47 -12.96
C PRO A 10 -5.48 -16.52 -11.65
N TYR A 11 -5.50 -15.43 -10.85
CA TYR A 11 -4.78 -15.32 -9.58
C TYR A 11 -5.70 -15.51 -8.38
N PRO A 12 -5.37 -16.36 -7.40
CA PRO A 12 -6.16 -16.57 -6.20
C PRO A 12 -5.96 -15.44 -5.17
N TYR A 13 -6.26 -14.20 -5.56
CA TYR A 13 -6.05 -13.02 -4.72
C TYR A 13 -6.72 -13.14 -3.34
N ASP A 14 -7.94 -13.65 -3.28
CA ASP A 14 -8.73 -13.68 -2.05
C ASP A 14 -8.24 -14.72 -1.04
N GLU A 15 -7.58 -15.77 -1.51
CA GLU A 15 -7.00 -16.81 -0.64
C GLU A 15 -5.62 -16.44 -0.12
N HIS A 16 -4.84 -15.69 -0.93
CA HIS A 16 -3.44 -15.40 -0.69
C HIS A 16 -3.20 -13.98 -0.20
N SER A 17 -4.21 -13.12 -0.23
CA SER A 17 -4.07 -11.71 0.12
C SER A 17 -5.30 -11.13 0.80
N ARG A 18 -5.08 -10.11 1.60
CA ARG A 18 -6.11 -9.38 2.33
C ARG A 18 -5.80 -7.90 2.34
N ILE A 19 -6.81 -7.05 2.15
CA ILE A 19 -6.68 -5.62 2.35
C ILE A 19 -7.14 -5.25 3.75
N TYR A 20 -6.29 -4.52 4.47
CA TYR A 20 -6.67 -3.80 5.68
C TYR A 20 -6.96 -2.34 5.34
N TYR A 21 -8.05 -1.80 5.88
CA TYR A 21 -8.41 -0.39 5.79
C TYR A 21 -8.95 0.10 7.12
N CYS A 22 -9.04 1.43 7.32
CA CYS A 22 -9.43 2.02 8.58
C CYS A 22 -10.48 3.12 8.39
N ASP A 23 -11.22 3.42 9.45
CA ASP A 23 -12.27 4.45 9.50
C ASP A 23 -12.04 5.48 10.61
N ASP A 24 -11.04 5.28 11.43
CA ASP A 24 -10.82 5.95 12.72
C ASP A 24 -9.59 6.87 12.75
N LEU A 25 -8.94 7.11 11.61
CA LEU A 25 -7.81 8.03 11.52
C LEU A 25 -8.26 9.47 11.22
N PRO A 26 -7.47 10.47 11.63
CA PRO A 26 -7.71 11.85 11.18
C PRO A 26 -7.67 11.98 9.66
N HIS A 27 -8.31 13.02 9.13
CA HIS A 27 -8.31 13.27 7.69
C HIS A 27 -6.89 13.64 7.22
N PRO A 28 -6.33 12.96 6.20
CA PRO A 28 -4.90 13.10 5.86
C PRO A 28 -4.51 14.49 5.35
N THR A 29 -5.45 15.27 4.83
CA THR A 29 -5.19 16.62 4.33
C THR A 29 -5.62 17.69 5.33
N ARG A 30 -6.85 17.61 5.85
CA ARG A 30 -7.42 18.62 6.74
C ARG A 30 -6.83 18.58 8.15
N GLU A 31 -6.38 17.41 8.59
CA GLU A 31 -5.82 17.15 9.91
C GLU A 31 -4.44 16.48 9.79
N HIS A 32 -3.59 17.05 8.95
CA HIS A 32 -2.35 16.41 8.51
C HIS A 32 -1.40 16.04 9.67
N GLU A 33 -1.19 16.93 10.63
CA GLU A 33 -0.30 16.62 11.78
C GLU A 33 -0.84 15.45 12.62
N ALA A 34 -2.13 15.50 12.95
CA ALA A 34 -2.78 14.40 13.68
C ALA A 34 -2.78 13.11 12.86
N PHE A 35 -2.96 13.21 11.54
CA PHE A 35 -2.89 12.06 10.64
C PHE A 35 -1.50 11.42 10.64
N ILE A 36 -0.44 12.19 10.55
CA ILE A 36 0.93 11.64 10.61
C ILE A 36 1.16 10.94 11.95
N GLU A 37 0.82 11.58 13.05
CA GLU A 37 1.01 11.01 14.39
C GLU A 37 0.25 9.69 14.57
N GLN A 38 -1.05 9.68 14.30
CA GLN A 38 -1.88 8.50 14.48
C GLN A 38 -1.68 7.46 13.36
N GLY A 39 -1.39 7.92 12.15
CA GLY A 39 -1.03 7.07 11.03
C GLY A 39 0.24 6.27 11.28
N VAL A 40 1.26 6.87 11.89
CA VAL A 40 2.49 6.16 12.29
C VAL A 40 2.18 5.08 13.35
N LYS A 41 1.32 5.35 14.32
CA LYS A 41 0.90 4.35 15.29
C LYS A 41 0.24 3.15 14.59
N ARG A 42 -0.67 3.42 13.65
CA ARG A 42 -1.31 2.35 12.88
C ARG A 42 -0.33 1.63 11.96
N LEU A 43 0.59 2.35 11.37
CA LEU A 43 1.69 1.75 10.59
C LEU A 43 2.50 0.76 11.45
N LEU A 44 2.84 1.13 12.67
CA LEU A 44 3.55 0.24 13.59
C LEU A 44 2.74 -1.03 13.89
N ASP A 45 1.42 -0.91 14.07
CA ASP A 45 0.55 -2.07 14.29
C ASP A 45 0.60 -3.05 13.11
N VAL A 46 0.51 -2.57 11.88
CA VAL A 46 0.54 -3.45 10.69
C VAL A 46 1.95 -3.97 10.39
N LEU A 47 2.99 -3.20 10.70
CA LEU A 47 4.38 -3.68 10.59
C LEU A 47 4.70 -4.75 11.61
N ASP A 48 4.12 -4.67 12.80
CA ASP A 48 4.25 -5.70 13.84
C ASP A 48 3.64 -7.04 13.39
N ILE A 49 2.51 -6.99 12.69
CA ILE A 49 1.89 -8.21 12.14
C ILE A 49 2.84 -8.96 11.21
N SER A 50 3.51 -8.27 10.31
CA SER A 50 4.43 -8.89 9.35
C SER A 50 5.86 -9.04 9.85
N GLY A 51 6.19 -8.48 11.00
CA GLY A 51 7.56 -8.47 11.51
C GLY A 51 8.52 -7.71 10.59
N GLY A 52 8.11 -6.55 10.09
CA GLY A 52 8.75 -5.87 8.98
C GLY A 52 8.30 -6.46 7.64
N LYS A 53 9.24 -6.86 6.77
CA LYS A 53 8.97 -7.44 5.43
C LYS A 53 8.00 -6.59 4.61
N ALA A 54 8.15 -5.29 4.69
CA ALA A 54 7.18 -4.33 4.18
C ALA A 54 7.79 -3.29 3.25
N LEU A 55 7.00 -2.93 2.26
CA LEU A 55 7.20 -1.74 1.45
C LEU A 55 6.12 -0.73 1.83
N VAL A 56 6.53 0.46 2.27
CA VAL A 56 5.63 1.55 2.61
C VAL A 56 5.69 2.59 1.51
N LEU A 57 4.58 2.80 0.82
CA LEU A 57 4.49 3.69 -0.34
C LEU A 57 3.83 5.01 0.04
N PHE A 58 4.50 6.09 -0.34
CA PHE A 58 4.07 7.48 -0.13
C PHE A 58 3.87 8.18 -1.46
N THR A 59 2.97 9.16 -1.51
CA THR A 59 2.85 10.08 -2.65
C THR A 59 3.67 11.34 -2.47
N ALA A 60 3.84 11.78 -1.23
CA ALA A 60 4.61 12.97 -0.88
C ALA A 60 5.95 12.58 -0.24
N LYS A 61 7.04 13.08 -0.80
CA LYS A 61 8.38 12.88 -0.24
C LYS A 61 8.50 13.43 1.18
N SER A 62 7.85 14.56 1.46
CA SER A 62 7.82 15.17 2.79
C SER A 62 7.18 14.25 3.84
N ASP A 63 6.09 13.57 3.50
CA ASP A 63 5.46 12.60 4.41
C ASP A 63 6.39 11.41 4.67
N MET A 64 7.04 10.90 3.64
CA MET A 64 8.01 9.81 3.78
C MET A 64 9.16 10.18 4.70
N GLU A 65 9.75 11.37 4.51
CA GLU A 65 10.87 11.85 5.32
C GLU A 65 10.46 12.05 6.78
N GLU A 66 9.25 12.59 7.02
CA GLU A 66 8.72 12.80 8.36
C GLU A 66 8.47 11.47 9.07
N VAL A 67 7.83 10.51 8.42
CA VAL A 67 7.61 9.17 8.97
C VAL A 67 8.95 8.46 9.22
N TYR A 68 9.88 8.53 8.29
CA TYR A 68 11.22 7.97 8.49
C TYR A 68 11.92 8.57 9.71
N SER A 69 11.86 9.89 9.88
CA SER A 69 12.44 10.57 11.04
C SER A 69 11.85 10.07 12.36
N ILE A 70 10.55 9.86 12.41
CA ILE A 70 9.88 9.32 13.60
C ILE A 70 10.32 7.88 13.88
N LEU A 71 10.29 7.02 12.87
CA LEU A 71 10.63 5.60 13.02
C LEU A 71 12.10 5.38 13.37
N SER A 72 13.01 6.20 12.84
CA SER A 72 14.44 6.06 13.08
C SER A 72 14.86 6.43 14.52
N GLN A 73 14.01 7.10 15.27
CA GLN A 73 14.22 7.40 16.68
C GLN A 73 13.71 6.31 17.63
N MET A 74 13.06 5.30 17.08
CA MET A 74 12.48 4.19 17.84
C MET A 74 13.39 2.97 17.83
N ASP A 75 13.36 2.20 18.91
CA ASP A 75 13.99 0.88 18.96
C ASP A 75 13.00 -0.17 18.41
N LEU A 76 13.14 -0.49 17.15
CA LEU A 76 12.25 -1.41 16.43
C LEU A 76 12.95 -2.74 16.15
N PRO A 77 12.20 -3.86 16.16
CA PRO A 77 12.77 -5.20 15.91
C PRO A 77 13.11 -5.47 14.44
N TYR A 78 12.95 -4.48 13.58
CA TYR A 78 13.28 -4.55 12.16
C TYR A 78 14.00 -3.26 11.73
N LYS A 79 14.78 -3.36 10.68
CA LYS A 79 15.51 -2.22 10.11
C LYS A 79 14.58 -1.39 9.23
N VAL A 80 14.61 -0.08 9.39
CA VAL A 80 13.86 0.85 8.54
C VAL A 80 14.80 1.51 7.55
N LEU A 81 14.50 1.34 6.27
CA LEU A 81 15.25 1.87 5.15
C LEU A 81 14.40 2.89 4.41
N MET A 82 15.03 3.94 3.92
CA MET A 82 14.36 4.93 3.08
C MET A 82 15.06 5.01 1.73
N GLN A 83 14.27 5.15 0.65
CA GLN A 83 14.82 5.32 -0.69
C GLN A 83 15.92 6.38 -0.73
N GLN A 84 16.92 6.12 -1.55
CA GLN A 84 18.01 7.02 -1.83
C GLN A 84 18.06 7.32 -3.32
N SER A 85 18.82 8.34 -3.72
CA SER A 85 19.06 8.71 -5.12
C SER A 85 20.46 8.30 -5.55
N GLY A 86 20.65 8.16 -6.87
CA GLY A 86 21.95 7.83 -7.45
C GLY A 86 22.47 6.45 -7.06
N SER A 87 23.76 6.34 -6.82
CA SER A 87 24.43 5.06 -6.49
C SER A 87 24.00 4.45 -5.16
N SER A 88 23.48 5.27 -4.25
CA SER A 88 23.00 4.80 -2.94
C SER A 88 21.68 4.01 -3.02
N GLN A 89 20.93 4.14 -4.11
CA GLN A 89 19.68 3.42 -4.30
C GLN A 89 19.88 1.91 -4.39
N ASP A 90 20.87 1.45 -5.17
CA ASP A 90 21.17 0.02 -5.28
C ASP A 90 21.57 -0.59 -3.94
N HIS A 91 22.30 0.16 -3.14
CA HIS A 91 22.70 -0.27 -1.80
C HIS A 91 21.47 -0.48 -0.89
N VAL A 92 20.52 0.45 -0.89
CA VAL A 92 19.29 0.34 -0.11
C VAL A 92 18.43 -0.84 -0.58
N LEU A 93 18.27 -1.03 -1.88
CA LEU A 93 17.50 -2.15 -2.44
C LEU A 93 18.14 -3.50 -2.11
N ASN A 94 19.46 -3.60 -2.21
CA ASN A 94 20.18 -4.82 -1.83
C ASN A 94 20.05 -5.11 -0.35
N GLU A 95 20.17 -4.11 0.51
CA GLU A 95 19.99 -4.25 1.94
C GLU A 95 18.57 -4.74 2.28
N PHE A 96 17.55 -4.23 1.61
CA PHE A 96 16.16 -4.70 1.77
C PHE A 96 16.01 -6.16 1.35
N LYS A 97 16.61 -6.57 0.25
CA LYS A 97 16.56 -7.96 -0.24
C LYS A 97 17.30 -8.95 0.67
N GLU A 98 18.44 -8.55 1.20
CA GLU A 98 19.28 -9.38 2.07
C GLU A 98 18.72 -9.50 3.47
N ASN A 99 18.09 -8.43 3.97
CA ASN A 99 17.57 -8.33 5.33
C ASN A 99 16.05 -8.55 5.33
N THR A 100 15.62 -9.79 5.54
CA THR A 100 14.22 -10.19 5.41
C THR A 100 13.25 -9.47 6.34
N ASN A 101 13.71 -8.94 7.47
CA ASN A 101 12.90 -8.26 8.47
C ASN A 101 12.92 -6.73 8.32
N SER A 102 13.36 -6.22 7.19
CA SER A 102 13.43 -4.78 6.97
C SER A 102 12.13 -4.19 6.44
N VAL A 103 12.02 -2.88 6.58
CA VAL A 103 10.93 -2.04 6.06
C VAL A 103 11.54 -1.00 5.14
N LEU A 104 11.03 -0.90 3.92
CA LEU A 104 11.50 0.07 2.94
C LEU A 104 10.44 1.13 2.67
N LEU A 105 10.80 2.40 2.86
CA LEU A 105 9.96 3.55 2.56
C LEU A 105 10.31 4.12 1.19
N GLY A 106 9.31 4.32 0.33
CA GLY A 106 9.55 4.83 -1.01
C GLY A 106 8.42 5.68 -1.58
N THR A 107 8.78 6.48 -2.57
CA THR A 107 7.87 7.30 -3.39
C THR A 107 8.15 7.07 -4.87
N GLY A 108 7.36 7.69 -5.74
CA GLY A 108 7.63 7.75 -7.18
C GLY A 108 7.83 6.38 -7.82
N ALA A 109 9.04 6.11 -8.30
CA ALA A 109 9.37 4.87 -9.00
C ALA A 109 9.21 3.60 -8.15
N TYR A 110 9.15 3.72 -6.83
CA TYR A 110 8.86 2.58 -5.94
C TYR A 110 7.44 2.03 -6.09
N TRP A 111 6.54 2.81 -6.67
CA TRP A 111 5.20 2.34 -7.01
C TRP A 111 5.19 1.38 -8.21
N GLU A 112 6.13 1.50 -9.16
CA GLU A 112 6.08 0.73 -10.40
C GLU A 112 7.43 0.32 -11.00
N GLY A 113 8.42 1.20 -11.07
CA GLY A 113 9.59 1.05 -11.94
C GLY A 113 10.74 0.24 -11.34
N ILE A 114 10.77 0.00 -10.04
CA ILE A 114 11.88 -0.65 -9.35
C ILE A 114 11.52 -2.07 -8.99
N SER A 115 12.40 -3.00 -9.34
CA SER A 115 12.24 -4.40 -8.97
C SER A 115 12.55 -4.60 -7.48
N ILE A 116 11.52 -4.98 -6.73
CA ILE A 116 11.62 -5.39 -5.34
C ILE A 116 11.18 -6.84 -5.28
N GLU A 117 12.10 -7.74 -5.61
CA GLU A 117 11.83 -9.17 -5.68
C GLU A 117 12.22 -9.87 -4.39
N GLY A 118 11.52 -10.94 -4.10
CA GLY A 118 11.94 -11.97 -3.17
C GLY A 118 11.14 -12.09 -1.91
N LYS A 119 11.69 -12.87 -0.98
CA LYS A 119 11.08 -13.28 0.29
C LYS A 119 10.89 -12.15 1.31
N SER A 120 11.46 -10.99 1.04
CA SER A 120 11.45 -9.85 1.96
C SER A 120 10.19 -9.00 1.87
N LEU A 121 9.24 -9.32 0.98
CA LEU A 121 8.01 -8.54 0.83
C LEU A 121 6.78 -9.40 1.09
N SER A 122 6.09 -9.12 2.18
CA SER A 122 4.80 -9.74 2.54
C SER A 122 3.74 -8.72 2.98
N ASN A 123 4.11 -7.44 3.03
CA ASN A 123 3.23 -6.36 3.45
C ASN A 123 3.51 -5.13 2.59
N VAL A 124 2.50 -4.66 1.85
CA VAL A 124 2.55 -3.38 1.15
C VAL A 124 1.64 -2.41 1.87
N VAL A 125 2.21 -1.33 2.37
CA VAL A 125 1.46 -0.29 3.07
C VAL A 125 1.32 0.93 2.16
N ILE A 126 0.08 1.32 1.93
CA ILE A 126 -0.27 2.55 1.20
C ILE A 126 -0.51 3.63 2.27
N PHE A 127 0.48 4.48 2.46
CA PHE A 127 0.39 5.56 3.43
C PHE A 127 -0.28 6.77 2.79
N ARG A 128 -1.59 6.86 2.95
CA ARG A 128 -2.50 7.80 2.30
C ARG A 128 -2.86 7.39 0.87
N LEU A 129 -4.12 7.56 0.49
CA LEU A 129 -4.60 7.30 -0.87
C LEU A 129 -3.84 8.14 -1.89
N PRO A 130 -3.38 7.54 -3.00
CA PRO A 130 -2.51 8.20 -3.97
C PRO A 130 -3.26 9.10 -4.97
N PHE A 131 -4.00 10.06 -4.47
CA PHE A 131 -4.54 11.13 -5.33
C PHE A 131 -3.40 11.88 -6.01
N PRO A 132 -3.57 12.29 -7.28
CA PRO A 132 -2.52 12.98 -7.98
C PRO A 132 -2.20 14.32 -7.33
N VAL A 133 -0.90 14.64 -7.27
CA VAL A 133 -0.46 15.98 -6.87
C VAL A 133 -0.78 16.97 -7.99
N PRO A 134 -1.06 18.25 -7.68
CA PRO A 134 -1.26 19.26 -8.70
C PRO A 134 -0.04 19.37 -9.64
N ASP A 135 -0.30 19.18 -10.93
CA ASP A 135 0.67 19.42 -12.01
C ASP A 135 -0.06 20.03 -13.21
N PRO A 136 0.64 20.60 -14.19
CA PRO A 136 -0.01 21.28 -15.31
C PRO A 136 -0.97 20.41 -16.11
N ILE A 137 -0.68 19.12 -16.26
CA ILE A 137 -1.54 18.18 -17.00
C ILE A 137 -2.81 17.89 -16.22
N ILE A 138 -2.70 17.59 -14.93
CA ILE A 138 -3.85 17.33 -14.04
C ILE A 138 -4.71 18.58 -13.91
N GLU A 139 -4.10 19.74 -13.75
CA GLU A 139 -4.82 21.02 -13.68
C GLU A 139 -5.59 21.32 -14.96
N TYR A 140 -4.97 21.09 -16.13
CA TYR A 140 -5.65 21.26 -17.42
C TYR A 140 -6.83 20.32 -17.57
N LYS A 141 -6.66 19.03 -17.34
CA LYS A 141 -7.73 18.05 -17.41
C LYS A 141 -8.88 18.39 -16.44
N SER A 142 -8.54 18.85 -15.25
CA SER A 142 -9.51 19.24 -14.22
C SER A 142 -10.29 20.48 -14.64
N SER A 143 -9.66 21.43 -15.32
CA SER A 143 -10.30 22.67 -15.77
C SER A 143 -11.36 22.45 -16.83
N ILE A 144 -11.26 21.41 -17.64
CA ILE A 144 -12.21 21.08 -18.72
C ILE A 144 -13.20 19.99 -18.34
N ALA A 145 -13.01 19.30 -17.23
CA ALA A 145 -13.89 18.24 -16.76
C ALA A 145 -15.15 18.81 -16.12
N LYS A 146 -16.28 18.13 -16.32
CA LYS A 146 -17.55 18.48 -15.61
C LYS A 146 -17.46 18.18 -14.11
N ASP A 147 -16.80 17.08 -13.76
CA ASP A 147 -16.57 16.65 -12.38
C ASP A 147 -15.09 16.32 -12.22
N PRO A 148 -14.24 17.29 -11.87
CA PRO A 148 -12.80 17.08 -11.76
C PRO A 148 -12.40 15.96 -10.81
N LEU A 149 -13.12 15.80 -9.70
CA LEU A 149 -12.86 14.70 -8.76
C LEU A 149 -13.08 13.34 -9.41
N MET A 150 -14.29 13.11 -9.93
CA MET A 150 -14.68 11.78 -10.42
C MET A 150 -14.15 11.47 -11.82
N ASP A 151 -13.94 12.49 -12.66
CA ASP A 151 -13.49 12.31 -14.05
C ASP A 151 -11.98 12.29 -14.21
N VAL A 152 -11.23 12.90 -13.30
CA VAL A 152 -9.78 13.07 -13.40
C VAL A 152 -9.04 12.48 -12.18
N ARG A 153 -9.32 12.98 -10.99
CA ARG A 153 -8.51 12.65 -9.80
C ARG A 153 -8.73 11.22 -9.31
N VAL A 154 -9.95 10.75 -9.28
CA VAL A 154 -10.28 9.39 -8.84
C VAL A 154 -9.72 8.33 -9.81
N PRO A 155 -9.88 8.42 -11.14
CA PRO A 155 -9.24 7.49 -12.07
C PRO A 155 -7.72 7.40 -11.89
N GLU A 156 -7.03 8.51 -11.74
CA GLU A 156 -5.58 8.55 -11.51
C GLU A 156 -5.20 7.89 -10.16
N MET A 157 -5.96 8.16 -9.11
CA MET A 157 -5.77 7.53 -7.80
C MET A 157 -5.93 6.02 -7.89
N VAL A 158 -6.98 5.54 -8.57
CA VAL A 158 -7.27 4.11 -8.70
C VAL A 158 -6.15 3.39 -9.48
N ILE A 159 -5.68 3.97 -10.58
CA ILE A 159 -4.56 3.41 -11.36
C ILE A 159 -3.33 3.25 -10.47
N LYS A 160 -2.97 4.29 -9.72
CA LYS A 160 -1.79 4.26 -8.86
C LYS A 160 -1.95 3.30 -7.70
N LEU A 161 -3.13 3.24 -7.09
CA LEU A 161 -3.44 2.29 -6.02
C LEU A 161 -3.28 0.84 -6.50
N LYS A 162 -3.77 0.53 -7.70
CA LYS A 162 -3.58 -0.80 -8.33
C LYS A 162 -2.12 -1.12 -8.60
N GLN A 163 -1.31 -0.15 -9.02
CA GLN A 163 0.14 -0.32 -9.17
C GLN A 163 0.80 -0.69 -7.84
N GLY A 164 0.45 0.02 -6.77
CA GLY A 164 0.97 -0.27 -5.43
C GLY A 164 0.61 -1.66 -4.95
N ILE A 165 -0.64 -2.08 -5.12
CA ILE A 165 -1.10 -3.44 -4.79
C ILE A 165 -0.33 -4.48 -5.62
N GLY A 166 -0.07 -4.20 -6.87
CA GLY A 166 0.71 -5.06 -7.77
C GLY A 166 2.16 -5.25 -7.34
N ARG A 167 2.68 -4.46 -6.41
CA ARG A 167 4.01 -4.70 -5.83
C ARG A 167 4.03 -5.94 -4.94
N LEU A 168 2.90 -6.30 -4.34
CA LEU A 168 2.79 -7.47 -3.47
C LEU A 168 2.62 -8.77 -4.26
N ILE A 169 1.65 -8.81 -5.18
CA ILE A 169 1.27 -10.03 -5.89
C ILE A 169 1.62 -9.91 -7.36
N ARG A 170 2.66 -10.66 -7.78
CA ARG A 170 3.14 -10.71 -9.16
C ARG A 170 2.92 -12.07 -9.81
N ASN A 171 2.89 -13.14 -9.02
CA ASN A 171 2.72 -14.52 -9.46
C ASN A 171 1.78 -15.29 -8.53
N PHE A 172 1.42 -16.52 -8.92
CA PHE A 172 0.50 -17.39 -8.18
C PHE A 172 0.93 -17.74 -6.76
N THR A 173 2.24 -17.72 -6.49
CA THR A 173 2.81 -18.09 -5.20
C THR A 173 2.95 -16.90 -4.24
N ASP A 174 2.75 -15.69 -4.73
CA ASP A 174 2.88 -14.49 -3.91
C ASP A 174 1.70 -14.38 -2.94
N THR A 175 2.02 -14.12 -1.67
CA THR A 175 1.06 -13.99 -0.59
C THR A 175 1.38 -12.77 0.26
N GLY A 176 0.41 -12.26 0.97
CA GLY A 176 0.64 -11.19 1.91
C GLY A 176 -0.56 -10.29 2.15
N ILE A 177 -0.29 -9.14 2.72
CA ILE A 177 -1.30 -8.16 3.10
C ILE A 177 -1.01 -6.80 2.47
N VAL A 178 -2.09 -6.08 2.16
CA VAL A 178 -2.05 -4.68 1.75
C VAL A 178 -2.76 -3.85 2.81
N CYS A 179 -2.08 -2.84 3.33
CA CYS A 179 -2.62 -2.00 4.40
C CYS A 179 -2.78 -0.57 3.92
N ILE A 180 -4.01 -0.07 3.90
CA ILE A 180 -4.33 1.30 3.47
C ILE A 180 -4.50 2.16 4.72
N ILE A 181 -3.54 3.05 4.97
CA ILE A 181 -3.54 3.98 6.10
C ILE A 181 -4.20 5.28 5.66
N ASP A 182 -5.51 5.23 5.52
CA ASP A 182 -6.33 6.37 5.10
C ASP A 182 -7.80 6.06 5.37
N ARG A 183 -8.52 6.98 6.04
CA ARG A 183 -9.93 6.78 6.38
C ARG A 183 -10.89 6.95 5.20
N ARG A 184 -10.43 7.49 4.07
CA ARG A 184 -11.31 7.90 2.97
C ARG A 184 -11.93 6.75 2.19
N LEU A 185 -11.52 5.50 2.44
CA LEU A 185 -12.21 4.30 1.92
C LEU A 185 -13.14 3.64 2.95
N ARG A 186 -13.47 4.34 4.05
CA ARG A 186 -14.43 3.88 5.06
C ARG A 186 -15.81 3.63 4.46
N ASP A 187 -16.55 2.74 5.09
CA ASP A 187 -17.90 2.38 4.63
C ASP A 187 -18.96 3.40 5.03
N GLU A 188 -18.80 4.09 6.19
CA GLU A 188 -19.77 5.07 6.72
C GLU A 188 -19.07 6.29 7.36
N PRO A 189 -19.41 7.51 6.94
CA PRO A 189 -20.13 7.83 5.70
C PRO A 189 -19.20 7.62 4.50
N PRO A 190 -19.70 7.06 3.39
CA PRO A 190 -18.87 6.77 2.23
C PRO A 190 -18.54 8.03 1.45
N GLU A 191 -17.32 8.09 0.92
CA GLU A 191 -16.95 9.08 -0.09
C GLU A 191 -17.60 8.72 -1.44
N ARG A 192 -17.77 9.71 -2.33
CA ARG A 192 -18.37 9.51 -3.65
C ARG A 192 -17.68 8.44 -4.47
N TYR A 193 -16.39 8.25 -4.26
CA TYR A 193 -15.57 7.27 -4.99
C TYR A 193 -15.43 5.92 -4.29
N HIS A 194 -16.15 5.70 -3.18
CA HIS A 194 -16.07 4.46 -2.40
C HIS A 194 -16.31 3.21 -3.28
N ASP A 195 -17.46 3.14 -3.92
CA ASP A 195 -17.87 1.94 -4.65
C ASP A 195 -17.00 1.68 -5.88
N VAL A 196 -16.70 2.70 -6.67
CA VAL A 196 -15.87 2.56 -7.87
C VAL A 196 -14.44 2.16 -7.50
N THR A 197 -13.92 2.67 -6.40
CA THR A 197 -12.57 2.33 -5.95
C THR A 197 -12.51 0.86 -5.52
N TRP A 198 -13.39 0.43 -4.63
CA TRP A 198 -13.40 -0.96 -4.16
C TRP A 198 -13.66 -1.95 -5.29
N ALA A 199 -14.58 -1.63 -6.20
CA ALA A 199 -14.88 -2.47 -7.36
C ALA A 199 -13.69 -2.64 -8.31
N SER A 200 -12.79 -1.67 -8.37
CA SER A 200 -11.62 -1.66 -9.26
C SER A 200 -10.43 -2.45 -8.72
N LEU A 201 -10.41 -2.77 -7.43
CA LEU A 201 -9.26 -3.43 -6.81
C LEU A 201 -9.29 -4.95 -7.05
N PRO A 202 -8.13 -5.57 -7.31
CA PRO A 202 -8.04 -7.00 -7.59
C PRO A 202 -8.29 -7.88 -6.36
N ILE A 203 -7.98 -7.39 -5.16
CA ILE A 203 -8.20 -8.08 -3.90
C ILE A 203 -9.58 -7.68 -3.38
N LYS A 204 -10.47 -8.66 -3.18
CA LYS A 204 -11.86 -8.41 -2.75
C LYS A 204 -12.05 -8.58 -1.25
N ASN A 205 -11.30 -9.47 -0.61
CA ASN A 205 -11.38 -9.67 0.83
C ASN A 205 -10.66 -8.56 1.58
N LYS A 206 -11.40 -7.90 2.45
CA LYS A 206 -10.92 -6.75 3.21
C LYS A 206 -11.39 -6.80 4.66
N THR A 207 -10.63 -6.19 5.54
CA THR A 207 -10.94 -6.11 6.97
C THR A 207 -10.53 -4.78 7.56
N ARG A 208 -11.26 -4.35 8.59
CA ARG A 208 -10.91 -3.23 9.47
C ARG A 208 -10.32 -3.70 10.80
N SER A 209 -10.32 -5.00 11.04
CA SER A 209 -9.85 -5.60 12.28
C SER A 209 -8.38 -5.99 12.18
N LEU A 210 -7.55 -5.42 13.05
CA LEU A 210 -6.14 -5.81 13.17
C LEU A 210 -6.00 -7.27 13.62
N ASP A 211 -6.89 -7.76 14.48
CA ASP A 211 -6.87 -9.16 14.92
C ASP A 211 -7.18 -10.12 13.77
N GLU A 212 -8.18 -9.80 12.95
CA GLU A 212 -8.48 -10.58 11.75
C GLU A 212 -7.33 -10.56 10.76
N LEU A 213 -6.72 -9.40 10.55
CA LEU A 213 -5.55 -9.26 9.68
C LEU A 213 -4.38 -10.11 10.17
N ARG A 214 -4.09 -10.09 11.46
CA ARG A 214 -3.05 -10.92 12.09
C ARG A 214 -3.33 -12.40 11.90
N ASN A 215 -4.56 -12.84 12.18
CA ASN A 215 -4.95 -14.23 12.02
C ASN A 215 -4.80 -14.68 10.55
N PHE A 216 -5.20 -13.84 9.62
CA PHE A 216 -5.01 -14.11 8.19
C PHE A 216 -3.52 -14.23 7.84
N TYR A 217 -2.71 -13.29 8.26
CA TYR A 217 -1.27 -13.29 7.98
C TYR A 217 -0.58 -14.54 8.54
N GLU A 218 -0.87 -14.91 9.76
CA GLU A 218 -0.32 -16.09 10.42
C GLU A 218 -0.78 -17.41 9.77
N SER A 219 -1.91 -17.41 9.09
CA SER A 219 -2.43 -18.57 8.35
C SER A 219 -1.76 -18.78 6.98
N LEU A 220 -1.02 -17.78 6.48
CA LEU A 220 -0.36 -17.88 5.20
C LEU A 220 0.79 -18.91 5.23
N PRO A 221 0.99 -19.67 4.14
CA PRO A 221 2.13 -20.59 4.06
C PRO A 221 3.43 -19.83 4.21
N SER A 222 4.36 -20.37 4.99
CA SER A 222 5.69 -19.81 5.15
C SER A 222 6.40 -19.81 3.79
N ARG A 223 6.92 -18.65 3.37
CA ARG A 223 7.73 -18.55 2.13
C ARG A 223 9.06 -19.29 2.21
N HIS A 224 9.37 -19.89 3.37
CA HIS A 224 10.57 -20.70 3.57
C HIS A 224 10.40 -22.17 3.10
N ASP A 225 9.15 -22.64 2.96
CA ASP A 225 8.89 -24.05 2.64
C ASP A 225 9.08 -24.41 1.16
N ASP A 226 9.32 -23.43 0.28
CA ASP A 226 9.44 -23.64 -1.18
C ASP A 226 10.89 -23.80 -1.68
N VAL A 227 11.88 -23.90 -0.79
CA VAL A 227 13.31 -24.01 -1.17
C VAL A 227 13.82 -25.45 -1.15
N GLU A 228 13.01 -26.41 -0.67
CA GLU A 228 13.38 -27.83 -0.61
C GLU A 228 12.47 -28.74 -1.46
N ARG A 229 12.13 -28.33 -2.68
CA ARG A 229 11.55 -29.26 -3.66
C ARG A 229 12.11 -29.02 -5.04
#